data_4ceaea4982b3177a05f64a10e4312de1
#
_entry.id   4ceaea4982b3177a05f64a10e4312de1
#
_cell.length_a   1.000
_cell.length_b   1.000
_cell.length_c   1.000
_cell.angle_alpha   90.00
_cell.angle_beta   90.00
_cell.angle_gamma   90.00
#
_symmetry.space_group_name_H-M   'P 1'
#
loop_
_entity.id
_entity.type
_entity.pdbx_description
1 polymer ?
#
loop_
_entity_poly.entity_id
_entity_poly.type
_entity_poly.pdbx_seq_one_letter_code
_entity_poly.pdbx_strand_id
1 'polypeptide(L)'
;AKVAFLPLGGVKAGWQDVPELRTALIKRLKEVGDMAASEEVVIGIETQLDAREEVKLLKEINSPGIKIYFKFQNALENGRDLCKELKILGKNRICQIHCTDTDGVTLPFNERLDMNKVKKTLDKMGWSGWLVVERSRDKEDVRNVKKNYGTNIEYLKKVFQ
;
A
#
# COMPACT_ATOMS: atom_id res chain seq x y z
N ALA A 1 -6.44 -1.02 -17.72
CA ALA A 1 -5.81 -1.25 -16.42
C ALA A 1 -6.78 -2.01 -15.52
N LYS A 2 -6.28 -2.91 -14.67
CA LYS A 2 -7.13 -3.66 -13.71
C LYS A 2 -7.16 -3.01 -12.33
N VAL A 3 -6.22 -2.12 -12.04
CA VAL A 3 -6.15 -1.38 -10.77
C VAL A 3 -5.91 0.09 -11.05
N ALA A 4 -6.71 0.95 -10.45
CA ALA A 4 -6.53 2.40 -10.40
C ALA A 4 -6.02 2.79 -9.02
N PHE A 5 -4.97 3.60 -8.94
CA PHE A 5 -4.39 4.08 -7.68
C PHE A 5 -5.05 5.40 -7.26
N LEU A 6 -5.53 5.45 -6.03
CA LEU A 6 -6.17 6.64 -5.45
C LEU A 6 -5.59 6.94 -4.06
N PRO A 7 -4.63 7.87 -3.94
CA PRO A 7 -4.18 8.34 -2.64
C PRO A 7 -5.23 9.25 -2.00
N LEU A 8 -5.63 8.94 -0.77
CA LEU A 8 -6.61 9.74 -0.02
C LEU A 8 -5.97 10.89 0.78
N GLY A 9 -4.70 11.18 0.51
CA GLY A 9 -3.92 12.18 1.21
C GLY A 9 -3.47 11.73 2.60
N GLY A 10 -2.57 12.52 3.19
CA GLY A 10 -2.09 12.30 4.55
C GLY A 10 -3.01 12.93 5.60
N VAL A 11 -2.52 12.99 6.84
CA VAL A 11 -3.22 13.59 8.00
C VAL A 11 -3.79 14.99 7.72
N LYS A 12 -3.15 15.76 6.85
CA LYS A 12 -3.63 17.09 6.44
C LYS A 12 -4.91 17.08 5.60
N ALA A 13 -5.34 15.94 5.08
CA ALA A 13 -6.58 15.84 4.30
C ALA A 13 -7.84 15.97 5.18
N GLY A 14 -7.71 15.78 6.51
CA GLY A 14 -8.75 16.08 7.50
C GLY A 14 -9.97 15.17 7.50
N TRP A 15 -10.13 14.30 6.52
CA TRP A 15 -11.31 13.45 6.41
C TRP A 15 -11.39 12.38 7.52
N GLN A 16 -10.25 12.02 8.15
CA GLN A 16 -10.23 11.05 9.26
C GLN A 16 -10.90 11.62 10.52
N ASP A 17 -10.73 12.92 10.77
CA ASP A 17 -11.06 13.59 12.02
C ASP A 17 -12.35 14.42 11.93
N VAL A 18 -12.87 14.64 10.71
CA VAL A 18 -14.10 15.41 10.46
C VAL A 18 -15.21 14.47 9.98
N PRO A 19 -16.23 14.20 10.82
CA PRO A 19 -17.28 13.21 10.52
C PRO A 19 -18.01 13.45 9.22
N GLU A 20 -18.29 14.70 8.88
CA GLU A 20 -18.99 15.09 7.65
C GLU A 20 -18.15 14.77 6.41
N LEU A 21 -16.85 15.07 6.45
CA LEU A 21 -15.93 14.74 5.36
C LEU A 21 -15.74 13.23 5.21
N ARG A 22 -15.65 12.50 6.34
CA ARG A 22 -15.57 11.04 6.33
C ARG A 22 -16.82 10.43 5.69
N THR A 23 -18.00 10.87 6.11
CA THR A 23 -19.29 10.39 5.57
C THR A 23 -19.39 10.66 4.07
N ALA A 24 -19.05 11.86 3.63
CA ALA A 24 -19.05 12.22 2.21
C ALA A 24 -18.04 11.39 1.39
N LEU A 25 -16.85 11.16 1.94
CA LEU A 25 -15.82 10.31 1.30
C LEU A 25 -16.31 8.88 1.14
N ILE A 26 -16.84 8.26 2.21
CA ILE A 26 -17.35 6.90 2.19
C ILE A 26 -18.45 6.73 1.14
N LYS A 27 -19.41 7.66 1.09
CA LYS A 27 -20.47 7.65 0.07
C LYS A 27 -19.89 7.67 -1.35
N ARG A 28 -18.97 8.59 -1.65
CA ARG A 28 -18.33 8.69 -2.96
C ARG A 28 -17.51 7.46 -3.32
N LEU A 29 -16.74 6.92 -2.35
CA LEU A 29 -15.95 5.71 -2.58
C LEU A 29 -16.84 4.50 -2.86
N LYS A 30 -18.01 4.41 -2.20
CA LYS A 30 -18.97 3.36 -2.51
C LYS A 30 -19.48 3.49 -3.97
N GLU A 31 -19.93 4.67 -4.35
CA GLU A 31 -20.46 4.93 -5.70
C GLU A 31 -19.43 4.60 -6.79
N VAL A 32 -18.22 5.17 -6.69
CA VAL A 32 -17.18 4.92 -7.70
C VAL A 32 -16.63 3.50 -7.65
N GLY A 33 -16.60 2.89 -6.47
CA GLY A 33 -16.17 1.50 -6.30
C GLY A 33 -17.15 0.51 -6.95
N ASP A 34 -18.45 0.72 -6.78
CA ASP A 34 -19.47 -0.12 -7.42
C ASP A 34 -19.42 0.02 -8.96
N MET A 35 -19.19 1.24 -9.47
CA MET A 35 -18.95 1.47 -10.90
C MET A 35 -17.67 0.78 -11.38
N ALA A 36 -16.58 0.89 -10.66
CA ALA A 36 -15.32 0.22 -11.01
C ALA A 36 -15.48 -1.31 -11.03
N ALA A 37 -16.19 -1.86 -10.06
CA ALA A 37 -16.47 -3.30 -9.99
C ALA A 37 -17.27 -3.79 -11.20
N SER A 38 -18.24 -3.02 -11.71
CA SER A 38 -19.01 -3.38 -12.91
C SER A 38 -18.15 -3.44 -14.16
N GLU A 39 -17.02 -2.73 -14.19
CA GLU A 39 -16.02 -2.72 -15.26
C GLU A 39 -14.82 -3.64 -14.97
N GLU A 40 -14.92 -4.52 -13.99
CA GLU A 40 -13.82 -5.40 -13.53
C GLU A 40 -12.53 -4.65 -13.18
N VAL A 41 -12.65 -3.42 -12.65
CA VAL A 41 -11.56 -2.59 -12.18
C VAL A 41 -11.61 -2.49 -10.67
N VAL A 42 -10.45 -2.46 -10.03
CA VAL A 42 -10.31 -2.18 -8.59
C VAL A 42 -9.71 -0.80 -8.40
N ILE A 43 -10.30 0.01 -7.54
CA ILE A 43 -9.69 1.24 -7.05
C ILE A 43 -8.92 0.90 -5.77
N GLY A 44 -7.60 1.00 -5.85
CA GLY A 44 -6.71 0.82 -4.72
C GLY A 44 -6.51 2.13 -3.96
N ILE A 45 -7.11 2.25 -2.78
CA ILE A 45 -6.93 3.44 -1.94
C ILE A 45 -5.67 3.31 -1.09
N GLU A 46 -4.87 4.38 -1.03
CA GLU A 46 -3.75 4.51 -0.11
C GLU A 46 -4.13 5.46 1.01
N THR A 47 -3.98 5.03 2.25
CA THR A 47 -4.27 5.80 3.46
C THR A 47 -3.07 5.83 4.40
N GLN A 48 -3.13 6.64 5.46
CA GLN A 48 -2.17 6.59 6.57
C GLN A 48 -2.72 5.89 7.83
N LEU A 49 -3.92 5.33 7.72
CA LEU A 49 -4.55 4.57 8.79
C LEU A 49 -3.75 3.30 9.11
N ASP A 50 -3.93 2.75 10.30
CA ASP A 50 -3.48 1.40 10.57
C ASP A 50 -4.41 0.36 9.91
N ALA A 51 -3.94 -0.89 9.83
CA ALA A 51 -4.68 -1.94 9.16
C ALA A 51 -6.06 -2.24 9.77
N ARG A 52 -6.26 -1.99 11.05
CA ARG A 52 -7.56 -2.20 11.71
C ARG A 52 -8.56 -1.13 11.29
N GLU A 53 -8.11 0.12 11.23
CA GLU A 53 -8.93 1.23 10.76
C GLU A 53 -9.20 1.11 9.25
N GLU A 54 -8.23 0.63 8.45
CA GLU A 54 -8.46 0.32 7.03
C GLU A 54 -9.52 -0.77 6.84
N VAL A 55 -9.50 -1.83 7.67
CA VAL A 55 -10.55 -2.86 7.64
C VAL A 55 -11.92 -2.28 8.00
N LYS A 56 -12.01 -1.36 8.97
CA LYS A 56 -13.26 -0.66 9.30
C LYS A 56 -13.73 0.20 8.12
N LEU A 57 -12.82 1.01 7.57
CA LEU A 57 -13.12 1.87 6.42
C LEU A 57 -13.66 1.07 5.24
N LEU A 58 -13.03 -0.06 4.88
CA LEU A 58 -13.52 -0.93 3.81
C LEU A 58 -14.91 -1.50 4.10
N LYS A 59 -15.21 -1.85 5.36
CA LYS A 59 -16.55 -2.31 5.77
C LYS A 59 -17.60 -1.20 5.65
N GLU A 60 -17.25 0.03 6.02
CA GLU A 60 -18.14 1.19 5.92
C GLU A 60 -18.42 1.56 4.45
N ILE A 61 -17.39 1.51 3.59
CA ILE A 61 -17.53 1.73 2.14
C ILE A 61 -18.42 0.65 1.53
N ASN A 62 -18.25 -0.60 1.92
CA ASN A 62 -19.02 -1.74 1.46
C ASN A 62 -19.15 -1.82 -0.08
N SER A 63 -18.02 -1.78 -0.78
CA SER A 63 -17.95 -1.94 -2.22
C SER A 63 -16.85 -2.94 -2.60
N PRO A 64 -17.10 -3.91 -3.49
CA PRO A 64 -16.09 -4.88 -3.93
C PRO A 64 -15.00 -4.25 -4.81
N GLY A 65 -15.27 -3.10 -5.42
CA GLY A 65 -14.34 -2.36 -6.27
C GLY A 65 -13.32 -1.53 -5.50
N ILE A 66 -13.44 -1.41 -4.16
CA ILE A 66 -12.46 -0.69 -3.33
C ILE A 66 -11.60 -1.67 -2.55
N LYS A 67 -10.28 -1.52 -2.68
CA LYS A 67 -9.31 -2.29 -1.89
C LYS A 67 -8.18 -1.36 -1.42
N ILE A 68 -7.33 -1.87 -0.54
CA ILE A 68 -6.15 -1.15 -0.06
C ILE A 68 -5.01 -1.30 -1.08
N TYR A 69 -4.43 -0.19 -1.45
CA TYR A 69 -3.11 -0.11 -2.06
C TYR A 69 -2.11 0.07 -0.91
N PHE A 70 -1.57 -1.03 -0.41
CA PHE A 70 -0.81 -1.01 0.83
C PHE A 70 0.57 -0.39 0.62
N LYS A 71 1.03 0.47 1.54
CA LYS A 71 2.32 1.14 1.46
C LYS A 71 3.19 0.80 2.67
N PHE A 72 4.34 0.20 2.44
CA PHE A 72 5.26 -0.19 3.52
C PHE A 72 5.74 1.02 4.33
N GLN A 73 6.06 2.11 3.63
CA GLN A 73 6.48 3.37 4.26
C GLN A 73 5.52 3.81 5.37
N ASN A 74 4.21 3.73 5.15
CA ASN A 74 3.23 4.18 6.14
C ASN A 74 3.30 3.38 7.45
N ALA A 75 3.49 2.07 7.39
CA ALA A 75 3.66 1.25 8.57
C ALA A 75 4.98 1.58 9.30
N LEU A 76 6.07 1.71 8.54
CA LEU A 76 7.42 1.96 9.06
C LEU A 76 7.56 3.34 9.73
N GLU A 77 7.04 4.40 9.10
CA GLU A 77 7.09 5.77 9.64
C GLU A 77 6.29 5.92 10.92
N ASN A 78 5.24 5.12 11.09
CA ASN A 78 4.41 5.11 12.29
C ASN A 78 4.83 4.04 13.31
N GLY A 79 6.01 3.41 13.15
CA GLY A 79 6.55 2.41 14.08
C GLY A 79 5.70 1.15 14.19
N ARG A 80 4.88 0.83 13.18
CA ARG A 80 4.01 -0.33 13.17
C ARG A 80 4.70 -1.57 12.61
N ASP A 81 4.36 -2.76 13.11
CA ASP A 81 4.86 -4.03 12.57
C ASP A 81 4.20 -4.31 11.22
N LEU A 82 4.96 -4.10 10.15
CA LEU A 82 4.55 -4.29 8.76
C LEU A 82 3.90 -5.65 8.50
N CYS A 83 4.48 -6.73 9.04
CA CYS A 83 3.96 -8.08 8.84
C CYS A 83 2.65 -8.33 9.61
N LYS A 84 2.46 -7.65 10.73
CA LYS A 84 1.20 -7.68 11.48
C LYS A 84 0.10 -6.91 10.74
N GLU A 85 0.41 -5.74 10.19
CA GLU A 85 -0.52 -4.96 9.36
C GLU A 85 -1.00 -5.78 8.15
N LEU A 86 -0.08 -6.40 7.40
CA LEU A 86 -0.41 -7.27 6.27
C LEU A 86 -1.37 -8.40 6.67
N LYS A 87 -1.11 -9.07 7.80
CA LYS A 87 -1.97 -10.16 8.30
C LYS A 87 -3.37 -9.68 8.71
N ILE A 88 -3.48 -8.49 9.29
CA ILE A 88 -4.78 -7.90 9.67
C ILE A 88 -5.62 -7.60 8.43
N LEU A 89 -5.02 -7.02 7.40
CA LEU A 89 -5.70 -6.77 6.13
C LEU A 89 -6.11 -8.07 5.44
N GLY A 90 -5.20 -9.05 5.39
CA GLY A 90 -5.42 -10.30 4.67
C GLY A 90 -5.40 -10.12 3.15
N LYS A 91 -5.24 -11.23 2.44
CA LYS A 91 -4.99 -11.24 0.98
C LYS A 91 -6.09 -10.58 0.14
N ASN A 92 -7.34 -10.66 0.57
CA ASN A 92 -8.47 -10.23 -0.25
C ASN A 92 -8.68 -8.71 -0.26
N ARG A 93 -8.11 -7.99 0.73
CA ARG A 93 -8.28 -6.54 0.87
C ARG A 93 -7.13 -5.75 0.26
N ILE A 94 -6.02 -6.40 -0.09
CA ILE A 94 -4.84 -5.75 -0.68
C ILE A 94 -4.85 -5.99 -2.18
N CYS A 95 -4.94 -4.93 -2.98
CA CYS A 95 -4.88 -5.05 -4.45
C CYS A 95 -3.45 -4.99 -4.99
N GLN A 96 -2.62 -4.08 -4.47
CA GLN A 96 -1.21 -3.92 -4.83
C GLN A 96 -0.43 -3.39 -3.62
N ILE A 97 0.89 -3.42 -3.69
CA ILE A 97 1.77 -2.98 -2.62
C ILE A 97 2.84 -2.04 -3.17
N HIS A 98 2.91 -0.80 -2.62
CA HIS A 98 4.14 0.02 -2.68
C HIS A 98 5.14 -0.57 -1.68
N CYS A 99 6.10 -1.34 -2.18
CA CYS A 99 7.01 -2.15 -1.37
C CYS A 99 8.31 -1.44 -0.97
N THR A 100 8.29 -0.11 -0.94
CA THR A 100 9.44 0.72 -0.63
C THR A 100 9.24 1.54 0.65
N ASP A 101 10.35 1.97 1.23
CA ASP A 101 10.43 2.92 2.33
C ASP A 101 10.69 4.34 1.78
N THR A 102 10.95 5.31 2.64
CA THR A 102 11.43 6.64 2.30
C THR A 102 12.76 6.59 1.54
N ASP A 103 13.09 7.70 0.89
CA ASP A 103 14.43 7.88 0.33
C ASP A 103 15.47 7.97 1.46
N GLY A 104 16.62 7.44 1.22
CA GLY A 104 17.74 7.34 2.13
C GLY A 104 18.75 6.34 1.61
N VAL A 105 18.31 5.08 1.52
CA VAL A 105 19.09 3.97 0.94
C VAL A 105 18.21 3.12 0.04
N THR A 106 18.81 2.37 -0.88
CA THR A 106 18.09 1.38 -1.69
C THR A 106 17.72 0.15 -0.86
N LEU A 107 16.72 -0.61 -1.30
CA LEU A 107 16.14 -1.74 -0.55
C LEU A 107 17.16 -2.75 0.00
N PRO A 108 18.23 -3.14 -0.75
CA PRO A 108 19.22 -4.08 -0.20
C PRO A 108 19.94 -3.58 1.06
N PHE A 109 19.97 -2.26 1.27
CA PHE A 109 20.67 -1.61 2.39
C PHE A 109 19.71 -1.03 3.43
N ASN A 110 18.40 -1.31 3.32
CA ASN A 110 17.41 -0.81 4.24
C ASN A 110 17.23 -1.75 5.43
N GLU A 111 17.82 -1.40 6.56
CA GLU A 111 17.75 -2.19 7.79
C GLU A 111 16.37 -2.19 8.46
N ARG A 112 15.48 -1.26 8.07
CA ARG A 112 14.10 -1.21 8.58
C ARG A 112 13.18 -2.23 7.91
N LEU A 113 13.59 -2.81 6.76
CA LEU A 113 12.80 -3.70 5.93
C LEU A 113 13.43 -5.08 5.83
N ASP A 114 12.95 -6.03 6.64
CA ASP A 114 13.25 -7.45 6.45
C ASP A 114 12.34 -8.03 5.35
N MET A 115 12.80 -7.94 4.10
CA MET A 115 12.05 -8.44 2.95
C MET A 115 11.85 -9.96 2.96
N ASN A 116 12.74 -10.72 3.60
CA ASN A 116 12.55 -12.16 3.76
C ASN A 116 11.38 -12.47 4.71
N LYS A 117 11.25 -11.70 5.80
CA LYS A 117 10.10 -11.79 6.71
C LYS A 117 8.81 -11.38 6.01
N VAL A 118 8.85 -10.33 5.18
CA VAL A 118 7.72 -9.89 4.37
C VAL A 118 7.30 -10.98 3.40
N LYS A 119 8.24 -11.55 2.62
CA LYS A 119 7.96 -12.66 1.70
C LYS A 119 7.28 -13.82 2.41
N LYS A 120 7.86 -14.32 3.49
CA LYS A 120 7.27 -15.42 4.29
C LYS A 120 5.84 -15.08 4.77
N THR A 121 5.57 -13.81 5.06
CA THR A 121 4.25 -13.36 5.49
C THR A 121 3.26 -13.40 4.34
N LEU A 122 3.61 -12.84 3.18
CA LEU A 122 2.77 -12.84 1.98
C LEU A 122 2.51 -14.27 1.47
N ASP A 123 3.53 -15.14 1.47
CA ASP A 123 3.39 -16.56 1.10
C ASP A 123 2.39 -17.28 2.03
N LYS A 124 2.52 -17.10 3.36
CA LYS A 124 1.58 -17.69 4.33
C LYS A 124 0.16 -17.16 4.20
N MET A 125 -0.01 -15.92 3.76
CA MET A 125 -1.31 -15.34 3.48
C MET A 125 -1.90 -15.85 2.15
N GLY A 126 -1.09 -16.44 1.29
CA GLY A 126 -1.46 -16.79 -0.08
C GLY A 126 -1.78 -15.53 -0.91
N TRP A 127 -1.08 -14.41 -0.66
CA TRP A 127 -1.25 -13.19 -1.43
C TRP A 127 -0.42 -13.24 -2.71
N SER A 128 -1.01 -12.81 -3.80
CA SER A 128 -0.36 -12.66 -5.10
C SER A 128 -0.78 -11.33 -5.72
N GLY A 129 0.19 -10.58 -6.22
CA GLY A 129 -0.06 -9.26 -6.80
C GLY A 129 1.24 -8.53 -7.16
N TRP A 130 1.11 -7.26 -7.52
CA TRP A 130 2.25 -6.44 -7.91
C TRP A 130 2.92 -5.80 -6.69
N LEU A 131 4.25 -5.96 -6.63
CA LEU A 131 5.12 -5.16 -5.78
C LEU A 131 5.64 -3.98 -6.59
N VAL A 132 5.28 -2.77 -6.20
CA VAL A 132 5.57 -1.55 -6.95
C VAL A 132 6.66 -0.76 -6.24
N VAL A 133 7.70 -0.40 -6.98
CA VAL A 133 8.82 0.43 -6.50
C VAL A 133 8.50 1.90 -6.73
N GLU A 134 8.37 2.67 -5.64
CA GLU A 134 8.06 4.11 -5.69
C GLU A 134 9.23 4.95 -5.17
N ARG A 135 9.87 4.49 -4.08
CA ARG A 135 10.91 5.20 -3.33
C ARG A 135 12.09 4.28 -3.00
N SER A 136 12.73 4.46 -1.85
CA SER A 136 13.97 3.78 -1.44
C SER A 136 15.10 4.09 -2.41
N ARG A 137 15.33 5.38 -2.64
CA ARG A 137 16.43 5.88 -3.44
C ARG A 137 17.58 6.30 -2.54
N ASP A 138 18.80 6.15 -3.03
CA ASP A 138 20.01 6.67 -2.42
C ASP A 138 19.90 8.21 -2.31
N LYS A 139 19.94 8.76 -1.10
CA LYS A 139 19.79 10.20 -0.85
C LYS A 139 20.89 11.05 -1.48
N GLU A 140 22.09 10.48 -1.67
CA GLU A 140 23.23 11.17 -2.30
C GLU A 140 23.12 11.15 -3.83
N ASP A 141 22.26 10.29 -4.41
CA ASP A 141 22.12 10.11 -5.86
C ASP A 141 20.67 9.89 -6.30
N VAL A 142 19.74 10.64 -5.70
CA VAL A 142 18.27 10.50 -5.87
C VAL A 142 17.84 10.55 -7.34
N ARG A 143 18.53 11.37 -8.15
CA ARG A 143 18.18 11.57 -9.58
C ARG A 143 18.62 10.42 -10.48
N ASN A 144 19.46 9.52 -10.01
CA ASN A 144 19.89 8.36 -10.78
C ASN A 144 18.82 7.26 -10.77
N VAL A 145 17.75 7.51 -11.51
CA VAL A 145 16.56 6.64 -11.58
C VAL A 145 16.94 5.22 -11.98
N LYS A 146 17.80 5.08 -13.01
CA LYS A 146 18.24 3.77 -13.51
C LYS A 146 18.95 2.95 -12.43
N LYS A 147 19.89 3.56 -11.71
CA LYS A 147 20.63 2.91 -10.62
C LYS A 147 19.68 2.54 -9.48
N ASN A 148 18.94 3.51 -8.97
CA ASN A 148 18.11 3.34 -7.78
C ASN A 148 17.00 2.28 -7.99
N TYR A 149 16.22 2.43 -9.04
CA TYR A 149 15.14 1.48 -9.31
C TYR A 149 15.65 0.14 -9.84
N GLY A 150 16.75 0.13 -10.63
CA GLY A 150 17.40 -1.10 -11.04
C GLY A 150 17.86 -1.94 -9.85
N THR A 151 18.59 -1.34 -8.91
CA THR A 151 19.03 -2.00 -7.67
C THR A 151 17.85 -2.56 -6.86
N ASN A 152 16.79 -1.78 -6.70
CA ASN A 152 15.62 -2.21 -5.94
C ASN A 152 14.87 -3.37 -6.64
N ILE A 153 14.71 -3.30 -7.96
CA ILE A 153 14.03 -4.34 -8.74
C ILE A 153 14.83 -5.65 -8.73
N GLU A 154 16.13 -5.59 -8.92
CA GLU A 154 16.99 -6.79 -8.87
C GLU A 154 16.94 -7.46 -7.50
N TYR A 155 16.98 -6.67 -6.42
CA TYR A 155 16.83 -7.18 -5.07
C TYR A 155 15.47 -7.85 -4.85
N LEU A 156 14.37 -7.20 -5.27
CA LEU A 156 13.03 -7.78 -5.15
C LEU A 156 12.89 -9.08 -5.95
N LYS A 157 13.42 -9.15 -7.17
CA LYS A 157 13.43 -10.39 -7.96
C LYS A 157 14.17 -11.51 -7.21
N LYS A 158 15.35 -11.21 -6.66
CA LYS A 158 16.12 -12.19 -5.88
C LYS A 158 15.36 -12.72 -4.67
N VAL A 159 14.53 -11.89 -4.03
CA VAL A 159 13.78 -12.29 -2.82
C VAL A 159 12.47 -12.99 -3.19
N PHE A 160 11.74 -12.54 -4.22
CA PHE A 160 10.36 -12.96 -4.48
C PHE A 160 10.17 -13.88 -5.69
N GLN A 161 11.17 -14.01 -6.55
CA GLN A 161 11.15 -14.90 -7.73
C GLN A 161 12.21 -16.00 -7.62
#